data_b3e62f50d9622c964ff8638ff3c6da6c
#
_entry.id   b3e62f50d9622c964ff8638ff3c6da6c
#
_cell.length_a   1.000
_cell.length_b   1.000
_cell.length_c   1.000
_cell.angle_alpha   90.00
_cell.angle_beta   90.00
_cell.angle_gamma   90.00
#
_symmetry.space_group_name_H-M   'P 1'
#
loop_
_entity.id
_entity.type
_entity.pdbx_description
1 polymer ?
#
loop_
_entity_poly.entity_id
_entity_poly.type
_entity_poly.pdbx_seq_one_letter_code
_entity_poly.pdbx_strand_id
1 'polypeptide(L)'
;MPVAIEHVNAIQPFTSRQVWAMIQLQFHTAARAGEIVQMRPCDVDRTGEIWVYRLQQHKTAHHGFERKVFIGPRGQQVLAPFLLRDGQAYCFSPAEAEEERRQRLHEARVTPLEYGNTRGTNVKNDPEWSAGDRYTTCSYRRAIARACDQAFPPREPLAKREGETDAQWHKRLTKEQKAELAAWRKTHRWHPHQLRHNAATELRKEFVIETARIILGHHSAAVTEIYAEKDEQEAIAAITKVG
;
A
#
# COMPACT_ATOMS: atom_id res chain seq x y z
N MET A 1 -1.00 -8.33 13.07
CA MET A 1 -0.88 -7.19 14.01
C MET A 1 -0.88 -5.88 13.18
N PRO A 2 -1.48 -4.80 13.70
CA PRO A 2 -1.40 -3.47 13.09
C PRO A 2 0.05 -2.99 12.93
N VAL A 3 0.28 -2.01 12.07
CA VAL A 3 1.55 -1.29 11.93
C VAL A 3 1.41 0.09 12.57
N ALA A 4 2.46 0.57 13.25
CA ALA A 4 2.47 1.91 13.82
C ALA A 4 2.28 2.97 12.72
N ILE A 5 1.41 3.96 12.95
CA ILE A 5 1.07 4.97 11.94
C ILE A 5 2.30 5.81 11.56
N GLU A 6 3.21 6.02 12.49
CA GLU A 6 4.48 6.71 12.28
C GLU A 6 5.35 5.98 11.25
N HIS A 7 5.35 4.62 11.28
CA HIS A 7 6.05 3.80 10.29
C HIS A 7 5.39 3.87 8.91
N VAL A 8 4.05 4.02 8.87
CA VAL A 8 3.34 4.22 7.60
C VAL A 8 3.70 5.58 7.01
N ASN A 9 3.66 6.64 7.81
CA ASN A 9 3.93 8.01 7.35
C ASN A 9 5.40 8.21 6.96
N ALA A 10 6.34 7.57 7.66
CA ALA A 10 7.77 7.68 7.39
C ALA A 10 8.17 7.24 5.97
N ILE A 11 7.42 6.35 5.33
CA ILE A 11 7.73 5.90 3.98
C ILE A 11 7.17 6.80 2.87
N GLN A 12 6.32 7.77 3.19
CA GLN A 12 5.67 8.64 2.20
C GLN A 12 6.67 9.27 1.21
N PRO A 13 7.81 9.89 1.64
CA PRO A 13 8.76 10.51 0.73
C PRO A 13 9.44 9.54 -0.24
N PHE A 14 9.41 8.25 0.08
CA PHE A 14 10.08 7.18 -0.67
C PHE A 14 9.12 6.36 -1.53
N THR A 15 7.85 6.77 -1.63
CA THR A 15 6.83 6.12 -2.44
C THR A 15 6.47 6.95 -3.67
N SER A 16 6.01 6.28 -4.75
CA SER A 16 5.35 6.98 -5.84
C SER A 16 3.96 7.47 -5.41
N ARG A 17 3.43 8.47 -6.13
CA ARG A 17 2.07 8.97 -5.92
C ARG A 17 1.02 7.85 -5.92
N GLN A 18 1.15 6.89 -6.85
CA GLN A 18 0.26 5.74 -6.96
C GLN A 18 0.36 4.83 -5.75
N VAL A 19 1.57 4.49 -5.31
CA VAL A 19 1.78 3.61 -4.15
C VAL A 19 1.26 4.28 -2.88
N TRP A 20 1.52 5.58 -2.70
CA TRP A 20 1.00 6.32 -1.56
C TRP A 20 -0.53 6.38 -1.54
N ALA A 21 -1.15 6.64 -2.68
CA ALA A 21 -2.61 6.63 -2.80
C ALA A 21 -3.21 5.25 -2.48
N MET A 22 -2.59 4.16 -2.95
CA MET A 22 -3.02 2.80 -2.59
C MET A 22 -2.94 2.54 -1.08
N ILE A 23 -1.88 3.03 -0.41
CA ILE A 23 -1.72 2.92 1.05
C ILE A 23 -2.84 3.66 1.77
N GLN A 24 -3.07 4.93 1.42
CA GLN A 24 -4.11 5.76 2.03
C GLN A 24 -5.50 5.17 1.78
N LEU A 25 -5.80 4.78 0.54
CA LEU A 25 -7.09 4.19 0.21
C LEU A 25 -7.33 2.89 0.97
N GLN A 26 -6.32 2.03 1.08
CA GLN A 26 -6.42 0.80 1.86
C GLN A 26 -6.66 1.07 3.35
N PHE A 27 -6.01 2.08 3.90
CA PHE A 27 -6.19 2.51 5.28
C PHE A 27 -7.62 3.01 5.54
N HIS A 28 -8.17 3.85 4.63
CA HIS A 28 -9.50 4.45 4.79
C HIS A 28 -10.67 3.51 4.45
N THR A 29 -10.43 2.43 3.70
CA THR A 29 -11.51 1.54 3.24
C THR A 29 -11.43 0.13 3.81
N ALA A 30 -10.36 -0.20 4.51
CA ALA A 30 -10.05 -1.56 4.96
C ALA A 30 -10.01 -2.61 3.84
N ALA A 31 -9.89 -2.20 2.57
CA ALA A 31 -9.82 -3.08 1.42
C ALA A 31 -8.58 -3.99 1.47
N ARG A 32 -8.66 -5.15 0.83
CA ARG A 32 -7.49 -6.03 0.65
C ARG A 32 -6.57 -5.45 -0.42
N ALA A 33 -5.27 -5.72 -0.31
CA ALA A 33 -4.30 -5.29 -1.32
C ALA A 33 -4.69 -5.72 -2.75
N GLY A 34 -5.21 -6.95 -2.90
CA GLY A 34 -5.70 -7.44 -4.19
C GLY A 34 -6.91 -6.69 -4.72
N GLU A 35 -7.76 -6.15 -3.83
CA GLU A 35 -8.91 -5.33 -4.20
C GLU A 35 -8.46 -3.94 -4.70
N ILE A 36 -7.45 -3.35 -4.07
CA ILE A 36 -6.91 -2.03 -4.46
C ILE A 36 -6.19 -2.07 -5.80
N VAL A 37 -5.30 -3.04 -6.02
CA VAL A 37 -4.45 -3.08 -7.23
C VAL A 37 -5.23 -3.38 -8.53
N GLN A 38 -6.45 -3.91 -8.45
CA GLN A 38 -7.28 -4.21 -9.62
C GLN A 38 -8.39 -3.18 -9.86
N MET A 39 -8.45 -2.10 -9.06
CA MET A 39 -9.50 -1.09 -9.14
C MET A 39 -9.50 -0.37 -10.49
N ARG A 40 -10.68 -0.20 -11.08
CA ARG A 40 -10.92 0.55 -12.32
C ARG A 40 -12.04 1.57 -12.10
N PRO A 41 -12.07 2.68 -12.85
CA PRO A 41 -13.13 3.67 -12.73
C PRO A 41 -14.54 3.10 -12.98
N CYS A 42 -14.70 2.18 -13.92
CA CYS A 42 -16.01 1.55 -14.22
C CYS A 42 -16.56 0.69 -13.09
N ASP A 43 -15.73 0.23 -12.15
CA ASP A 43 -16.14 -0.59 -11.02
C ASP A 43 -16.56 0.27 -9.80
N VAL A 44 -16.42 1.62 -9.89
CA VAL A 44 -16.73 2.55 -8.80
C VAL A 44 -18.02 3.32 -9.09
N ASP A 45 -19.06 2.99 -8.36
CA ASP A 45 -20.32 3.74 -8.34
C ASP A 45 -20.15 5.01 -7.51
N ARG A 46 -20.34 6.17 -8.15
CA ARG A 46 -20.15 7.51 -7.57
C ARG A 46 -21.43 8.31 -7.47
N THR A 47 -22.58 7.66 -7.60
CA THR A 47 -23.90 8.33 -7.60
C THR A 47 -24.34 8.78 -6.22
N GLY A 48 -23.87 8.12 -5.15
CA GLY A 48 -24.19 8.45 -3.76
C GLY A 48 -23.10 9.27 -3.07
N GLU A 49 -23.43 9.77 -1.87
CA GLU A 49 -22.47 10.45 -0.97
C GLU A 49 -21.28 9.57 -0.62
N ILE A 50 -21.52 8.28 -0.39
CA ILE A 50 -20.50 7.26 -0.19
C ILE A 50 -20.35 6.50 -1.50
N TRP A 51 -19.13 6.49 -2.05
CA TRP A 51 -18.87 5.73 -3.27
C TRP A 51 -18.77 4.25 -2.96
N VAL A 52 -19.20 3.42 -3.91
CA VAL A 52 -19.22 1.96 -3.74
C VAL A 52 -18.38 1.33 -4.85
N TYR A 53 -17.24 0.75 -4.48
CA TYR A 53 -16.45 -0.06 -5.38
C TYR A 53 -16.95 -1.50 -5.37
N ARG A 54 -17.43 -1.98 -6.52
CA ARG A 54 -17.95 -3.32 -6.74
C ARG A 54 -16.90 -4.19 -7.42
N LEU A 55 -16.44 -5.22 -6.73
CA LEU A 55 -15.45 -6.13 -7.29
C LEU A 55 -16.11 -7.17 -8.20
N GLN A 56 -15.68 -7.23 -9.46
CA GLN A 56 -16.14 -8.26 -10.40
C GLN A 56 -15.49 -9.61 -10.13
N GLN A 57 -14.22 -9.63 -9.68
CA GLN A 57 -13.49 -10.84 -9.32
C GLN A 57 -12.86 -10.71 -7.94
N HIS A 58 -13.20 -11.62 -7.03
CA HIS A 58 -12.62 -11.69 -5.70
C HIS A 58 -12.53 -13.13 -5.20
N LYS A 59 -11.71 -13.37 -4.16
CA LYS A 59 -11.38 -14.69 -3.62
C LYS A 59 -12.60 -15.58 -3.30
N THR A 60 -13.72 -14.97 -2.94
CA THR A 60 -14.97 -15.66 -2.53
C THR A 60 -16.11 -15.50 -3.54
N ALA A 61 -15.83 -15.06 -4.77
CA ALA A 61 -16.84 -14.91 -5.82
C ALA A 61 -17.56 -16.24 -6.14
N HIS A 62 -16.86 -17.36 -6.03
CA HIS A 62 -17.41 -18.71 -6.25
C HIS A 62 -18.48 -19.12 -5.22
N HIS A 63 -18.65 -18.38 -4.13
CA HIS A 63 -19.73 -18.59 -3.16
C HIS A 63 -20.94 -17.69 -3.41
N GLY A 64 -21.00 -16.97 -4.52
CA GLY A 64 -22.14 -16.12 -4.88
C GLY A 64 -22.26 -14.81 -4.06
N PHE A 65 -21.26 -14.46 -3.26
CA PHE A 65 -21.30 -13.25 -2.45
C PHE A 65 -20.71 -12.05 -3.21
N GLU A 66 -21.45 -10.95 -3.27
CA GLU A 66 -20.99 -9.69 -3.81
C GLU A 66 -20.06 -9.00 -2.80
N ARG A 67 -18.86 -8.63 -3.25
CA ARG A 67 -17.93 -7.85 -2.42
C ARG A 67 -18.02 -6.38 -2.79
N LYS A 68 -18.45 -5.56 -1.83
CA LYS A 68 -18.49 -4.10 -1.91
C LYS A 68 -17.43 -3.50 -0.99
N VAL A 69 -16.76 -2.46 -1.46
CA VAL A 69 -15.86 -1.62 -0.65
C VAL A 69 -16.46 -0.22 -0.62
N PHE A 70 -16.75 0.26 0.57
CA PHE A 70 -17.30 1.59 0.79
C PHE A 70 -16.18 2.61 0.86
N ILE A 71 -16.30 3.72 0.12
CA ILE A 71 -15.29 4.77 0.01
C ILE A 71 -15.91 6.07 0.51
N GLY A 72 -15.57 6.42 1.74
CA GLY A 72 -15.99 7.67 2.38
C GLY A 72 -15.18 8.89 1.88
N PRO A 73 -15.49 10.11 2.36
CA PRO A 73 -14.96 11.37 1.84
C PRO A 73 -13.42 11.42 1.75
N ARG A 74 -12.69 10.94 2.76
CA ARG A 74 -11.21 10.89 2.73
C ARG A 74 -10.69 9.96 1.63
N GLY A 75 -11.29 8.78 1.48
CA GLY A 75 -10.95 7.85 0.40
C GLY A 75 -11.29 8.40 -0.98
N GLN A 76 -12.40 9.12 -1.11
CA GLN A 76 -12.81 9.79 -2.35
C GLN A 76 -11.80 10.85 -2.78
N GLN A 77 -11.33 11.71 -1.86
CA GLN A 77 -10.31 12.72 -2.14
C GLN A 77 -9.01 12.08 -2.67
N VAL A 78 -8.59 10.96 -2.07
CA VAL A 78 -7.42 10.21 -2.52
C VAL A 78 -7.64 9.60 -3.91
N LEU A 79 -8.81 9.01 -4.16
CA LEU A 79 -9.09 8.26 -5.38
C LEU A 79 -9.44 9.14 -6.58
N ALA A 80 -10.08 10.29 -6.37
CA ALA A 80 -10.62 11.15 -7.43
C ALA A 80 -9.63 11.45 -8.57
N PRO A 81 -8.34 11.79 -8.32
CA PRO A 81 -7.38 12.05 -9.41
C PRO A 81 -7.08 10.82 -10.28
N PHE A 82 -7.29 9.62 -9.75
CA PHE A 82 -7.02 8.35 -10.45
C PHE A 82 -8.22 7.81 -11.22
N LEU A 83 -9.37 8.46 -11.11
CA LEU A 83 -10.59 8.14 -11.88
C LEU A 83 -10.68 8.92 -13.19
N LEU A 84 -9.83 9.92 -13.41
CA LEU A 84 -9.80 10.76 -14.62
C LEU A 84 -9.04 10.05 -15.76
N ARG A 85 -9.58 8.90 -16.19
CA ARG A 85 -9.02 8.04 -17.23
C ARG A 85 -10.12 7.19 -17.88
N ASP A 86 -9.73 6.40 -18.89
CA ASP A 86 -10.63 5.39 -19.45
C ASP A 86 -11.22 4.50 -18.37
N GLY A 87 -12.51 4.20 -18.47
CA GLY A 87 -13.24 3.42 -17.45
C GLY A 87 -12.69 2.01 -17.21
N GLN A 88 -12.06 1.41 -18.22
CA GLN A 88 -11.48 0.07 -18.15
C GLN A 88 -10.00 0.08 -17.74
N ALA A 89 -9.32 1.23 -17.77
CA ALA A 89 -7.94 1.34 -17.32
C ALA A 89 -7.82 1.17 -15.80
N TYR A 90 -6.73 0.59 -15.34
CA TYR A 90 -6.49 0.46 -13.89
C TYR A 90 -6.20 1.83 -13.25
N CYS A 91 -6.78 2.10 -12.09
CA CYS A 91 -6.56 3.35 -11.35
C CYS A 91 -5.09 3.57 -10.99
N PHE A 92 -4.35 2.50 -10.71
CA PHE A 92 -2.96 2.57 -10.27
C PHE A 92 -2.05 1.81 -11.24
N SER A 93 -1.20 2.54 -11.96
CA SER A 93 -0.31 1.99 -12.98
C SER A 93 1.17 2.14 -12.61
N PRO A 94 1.94 1.03 -12.60
CA PRO A 94 3.40 1.10 -12.47
C PRO A 94 4.06 1.86 -13.62
N ALA A 95 3.52 1.77 -14.84
CA ALA A 95 4.06 2.47 -16.01
C ALA A 95 3.95 4.00 -15.83
N GLU A 96 2.81 4.49 -15.35
CA GLU A 96 2.65 5.92 -15.01
C GLU A 96 3.59 6.35 -13.88
N ALA A 97 3.74 5.51 -12.83
CA ALA A 97 4.67 5.80 -11.73
C ALA A 97 6.11 5.91 -12.21
N GLU A 98 6.53 5.05 -13.13
CA GLU A 98 7.87 5.10 -13.74
C GLU A 98 8.03 6.34 -14.63
N GLU A 99 7.01 6.70 -15.40
CA GLU A 99 7.04 7.91 -16.22
C GLU A 99 7.13 9.18 -15.34
N GLU A 100 6.35 9.28 -14.27
CA GLU A 100 6.44 10.38 -13.28
C GLU A 100 7.83 10.42 -12.61
N ARG A 101 8.43 9.26 -12.33
CA ARG A 101 9.80 9.19 -11.79
C ARG A 101 10.82 9.72 -12.79
N ARG A 102 10.73 9.30 -14.07
CA ARG A 102 11.62 9.78 -15.12
C ARG A 102 11.48 11.27 -15.35
N GLN A 103 10.25 11.77 -15.32
CA GLN A 103 9.99 13.20 -15.46
C GLN A 103 10.68 13.99 -14.33
N ARG A 104 10.51 13.59 -13.08
CA ARG A 104 11.16 14.24 -11.93
C ARG A 104 12.69 14.22 -12.03
N LEU A 105 13.28 13.10 -12.49
CA LEU A 105 14.71 13.00 -12.69
C LEU A 105 15.19 13.93 -13.82
N HIS A 106 14.38 14.09 -14.86
CA HIS A 106 14.69 15.01 -15.96
C HIS A 106 14.64 16.46 -15.50
N GLU A 107 13.62 16.83 -14.72
CA GLU A 107 13.46 18.17 -14.14
C GLU A 107 14.56 18.52 -13.12
N ALA A 108 14.98 17.53 -12.32
CA ALA A 108 16.07 17.67 -11.34
C ALA A 108 17.48 17.63 -12.00
N ARG A 109 17.58 17.48 -13.32
CA ARG A 109 18.85 17.38 -14.01
C ARG A 109 19.62 18.70 -13.94
N VAL A 110 20.88 18.62 -13.52
CA VAL A 110 21.81 19.76 -13.44
C VAL A 110 22.52 20.00 -14.76
N THR A 111 22.77 18.95 -15.57
CA THR A 111 23.42 19.08 -16.88
C THR A 111 22.50 19.80 -17.86
N PRO A 112 22.97 20.85 -18.57
CA PRO A 112 22.19 21.53 -19.59
C PRO A 112 21.60 20.58 -20.64
N LEU A 113 20.41 20.91 -21.15
CA LEU A 113 19.69 20.04 -22.11
C LEU A 113 20.42 19.83 -23.43
N GLU A 114 21.27 20.78 -23.83
CA GLU A 114 22.13 20.75 -25.03
C GLU A 114 23.31 19.74 -24.90
N TYR A 115 23.67 19.38 -23.66
CA TYR A 115 24.71 18.39 -23.38
C TYR A 115 24.08 17.09 -22.88
N GLY A 116 23.95 16.11 -23.76
CA GLY A 116 23.52 14.76 -23.40
C GLY A 116 22.19 14.33 -24.04
N ASN A 117 21.72 13.17 -23.64
CA ASN A 117 20.54 12.54 -24.25
C ASN A 117 19.25 13.26 -23.88
N THR A 118 18.45 13.55 -24.90
CA THR A 118 17.06 13.99 -24.72
C THR A 118 16.26 12.89 -24.05
N ARG A 119 15.28 13.25 -23.21
CA ARG A 119 14.36 12.29 -22.57
C ARG A 119 13.78 11.33 -23.61
N GLY A 120 13.91 10.04 -23.35
CA GLY A 120 13.40 8.99 -24.22
C GLY A 120 14.36 8.48 -25.27
N THR A 121 15.50 9.13 -25.56
CA THR A 121 16.46 8.68 -26.59
C THR A 121 17.25 7.43 -26.22
N ASN A 122 17.38 7.12 -24.91
CA ASN A 122 18.05 5.92 -24.41
C ASN A 122 17.08 4.77 -24.05
N VAL A 123 15.85 4.83 -24.53
CA VAL A 123 14.89 3.74 -24.33
C VAL A 123 15.22 2.65 -25.34
N LYS A 124 15.48 1.43 -24.84
CA LYS A 124 15.56 0.24 -25.72
C LYS A 124 14.21 0.05 -26.39
N ASN A 125 14.18 -0.19 -27.70
CA ASN A 125 12.94 -0.44 -28.45
C ASN A 125 12.24 -1.72 -27.97
N ASP A 126 12.99 -2.71 -27.48
CA ASP A 126 12.48 -3.94 -26.89
C ASP A 126 13.17 -4.17 -25.53
N PRO A 127 12.67 -3.57 -24.47
CA PRO A 127 13.24 -3.74 -23.14
C PRO A 127 12.90 -5.13 -22.59
N GLU A 128 13.88 -5.84 -22.04
CA GLU A 128 13.69 -7.14 -21.36
C GLU A 128 12.63 -7.06 -20.25
N TRP A 129 12.50 -5.88 -19.63
CA TRP A 129 11.53 -5.62 -18.57
C TRP A 129 10.89 -4.25 -18.75
N SER A 130 9.57 -4.22 -18.88
CA SER A 130 8.79 -3.00 -18.90
C SER A 130 7.84 -2.95 -17.70
N ALA A 131 7.55 -1.74 -17.24
CA ALA A 131 6.52 -1.54 -16.22
C ALA A 131 5.15 -1.85 -16.83
N GLY A 132 4.35 -2.65 -16.14
CA GLY A 132 3.01 -3.00 -16.58
C GLY A 132 1.97 -1.89 -16.35
N ASP A 133 0.75 -2.14 -16.80
CA ASP A 133 -0.40 -1.24 -16.68
C ASP A 133 -1.07 -1.29 -15.29
N ARG A 134 -0.81 -2.33 -14.50
CA ARG A 134 -1.35 -2.48 -13.14
C ARG A 134 -0.32 -3.02 -12.15
N TYR A 135 -0.49 -2.66 -10.90
CA TYR A 135 0.21 -3.32 -9.81
C TYR A 135 -0.32 -4.74 -9.57
N THR A 136 0.57 -5.64 -9.19
CA THR A 136 0.20 -6.90 -8.54
C THR A 136 0.35 -6.73 -7.03
N THR A 137 -0.27 -7.61 -6.23
CA THR A 137 -0.06 -7.62 -4.78
C THR A 137 1.41 -7.77 -4.40
N CYS A 138 2.17 -8.51 -5.23
CA CYS A 138 3.61 -8.71 -5.06
C CYS A 138 4.41 -7.44 -5.34
N SER A 139 4.13 -6.73 -6.45
CA SER A 139 4.82 -5.47 -6.79
C SER A 139 4.47 -4.35 -5.81
N TYR A 140 3.23 -4.26 -5.36
CA TYR A 140 2.80 -3.33 -4.31
C TYR A 140 3.53 -3.59 -2.98
N ARG A 141 3.58 -4.84 -2.52
CA ARG A 141 4.34 -5.23 -1.32
C ARG A 141 5.83 -4.90 -1.45
N ARG A 142 6.43 -5.15 -2.63
CA ARG A 142 7.84 -4.82 -2.89
C ARG A 142 8.10 -3.31 -2.86
N ALA A 143 7.18 -2.50 -3.40
CA ALA A 143 7.29 -1.04 -3.36
C ALA A 143 7.31 -0.54 -1.91
N ILE A 144 6.40 -1.02 -1.06
CA ILE A 144 6.39 -0.69 0.37
C ILE A 144 7.70 -1.14 1.05
N ALA A 145 8.15 -2.38 0.82
CA ALA A 145 9.36 -2.90 1.43
C ALA A 145 10.61 -2.06 1.06
N ARG A 146 10.71 -1.61 -0.20
CA ARG A 146 11.80 -0.72 -0.66
C ARG A 146 11.71 0.65 0.01
N ALA A 147 10.51 1.20 0.15
CA ALA A 147 10.30 2.47 0.84
C ALA A 147 10.65 2.37 2.33
N CYS A 148 10.32 1.24 2.99
CA CYS A 148 10.76 0.97 4.37
C CYS A 148 12.29 0.91 4.49
N ASP A 149 12.98 0.25 3.55
CA ASP A 149 14.45 0.18 3.58
C ASP A 149 15.10 1.57 3.43
N GLN A 150 14.44 2.49 2.74
CA GLN A 150 14.91 3.87 2.59
C GLN A 150 14.57 4.74 3.81
N ALA A 151 13.39 4.55 4.39
CA ALA A 151 12.95 5.29 5.58
C ALA A 151 13.67 4.83 6.85
N PHE A 152 14.05 3.55 6.92
CA PHE A 152 14.69 2.92 8.07
C PHE A 152 15.99 2.20 7.66
N PRO A 153 17.01 2.93 7.20
CA PRO A 153 18.27 2.30 6.81
C PRO A 153 18.94 1.69 8.05
N PRO A 154 19.51 0.48 7.93
CA PRO A 154 20.29 -0.10 9.02
C PRO A 154 21.56 0.72 9.24
N ARG A 155 22.11 0.66 10.47
CA ARG A 155 23.38 1.31 10.80
C ARG A 155 24.58 0.48 10.32
N GLU A 156 25.76 1.10 10.29
CA GLU A 156 27.01 0.35 10.07
C GLU A 156 27.15 -0.77 11.13
N PRO A 157 27.69 -1.91 10.78
CA PRO A 157 28.29 -2.28 9.47
C PRO A 157 27.30 -2.82 8.42
N LEU A 158 25.99 -2.87 8.74
CA LEU A 158 24.95 -3.43 7.88
C LEU A 158 24.50 -2.48 6.78
N ALA A 159 24.74 -1.18 6.92
CA ALA A 159 24.35 -0.17 5.95
C ALA A 159 24.99 -0.44 4.58
N LYS A 160 24.24 -0.11 3.52
CA LYS A 160 24.78 -0.08 2.16
C LYS A 160 25.67 1.16 1.99
N ARG A 161 26.87 0.99 1.46
CA ARG A 161 27.82 2.08 1.26
C ARG A 161 27.49 2.86 0.00
N GLU A 162 27.92 4.10 -0.06
CA GLU A 162 27.76 4.95 -1.23
C GLU A 162 28.41 4.29 -2.47
N GLY A 163 27.70 4.28 -3.60
CA GLY A 163 28.15 3.64 -4.84
C GLY A 163 28.11 2.11 -4.86
N GLU A 164 27.81 1.45 -3.73
CA GLU A 164 27.75 0.00 -3.66
C GLU A 164 26.48 -0.54 -4.34
N THR A 165 26.61 -1.51 -5.25
CA THR A 165 25.46 -2.23 -5.81
C THR A 165 24.87 -3.20 -4.79
N ASP A 166 23.60 -3.63 -4.98
CA ASP A 166 22.98 -4.62 -4.08
C ASP A 166 23.77 -5.95 -4.06
N ALA A 167 24.32 -6.36 -5.19
CA ALA A 167 25.13 -7.57 -5.29
C ALA A 167 26.45 -7.45 -4.49
N GLN A 168 27.14 -6.31 -4.60
CA GLN A 168 28.36 -6.03 -3.84
C GLN A 168 28.07 -5.96 -2.34
N TRP A 169 26.99 -5.24 -1.95
CA TRP A 169 26.53 -5.16 -0.58
C TRP A 169 26.28 -6.56 0.01
N HIS A 170 25.45 -7.37 -0.64
CA HIS A 170 25.17 -8.72 -0.18
C HIS A 170 26.41 -9.63 -0.15
N LYS A 171 27.37 -9.44 -1.06
CA LYS A 171 28.64 -10.19 -1.07
C LYS A 171 29.55 -9.78 0.11
N ARG A 172 29.56 -8.50 0.47
CA ARG A 172 30.37 -7.95 1.57
C ARG A 172 29.93 -8.45 2.95
N LEU A 173 28.64 -8.61 3.16
CA LEU A 173 28.08 -9.00 4.46
C LEU A 173 28.43 -10.46 4.81
N THR A 174 28.87 -10.70 6.05
CA THR A 174 29.03 -12.04 6.60
C THR A 174 27.68 -12.74 6.78
N LYS A 175 27.71 -14.04 7.10
CA LYS A 175 26.50 -14.82 7.36
C LYS A 175 25.71 -14.25 8.55
N GLU A 176 26.41 -13.87 9.62
CA GLU A 176 25.86 -13.29 10.84
C GLU A 176 25.24 -11.92 10.54
N GLN A 177 25.94 -11.06 9.81
CA GLN A 177 25.44 -9.75 9.38
C GLN A 177 24.21 -9.85 8.48
N LYS A 178 24.15 -10.85 7.60
CA LYS A 178 22.93 -11.12 6.81
C LYS A 178 21.74 -11.52 7.67
N ALA A 179 21.97 -12.32 8.72
CA ALA A 179 20.93 -12.69 9.69
C ALA A 179 20.46 -11.46 10.49
N GLU A 180 21.39 -10.62 10.94
CA GLU A 180 21.08 -9.37 11.63
C GLU A 180 20.31 -8.40 10.73
N LEU A 181 20.72 -8.22 9.47
CA LEU A 181 20.00 -7.43 8.49
C LEU A 181 18.58 -7.96 8.23
N ALA A 182 18.40 -9.27 8.20
CA ALA A 182 17.08 -9.89 8.06
C ALA A 182 16.21 -9.63 9.29
N ALA A 183 16.78 -9.67 10.49
CA ALA A 183 16.10 -9.33 11.74
C ALA A 183 15.70 -7.84 11.76
N TRP A 184 16.62 -6.93 11.38
CA TRP A 184 16.34 -5.50 11.22
C TRP A 184 15.16 -5.26 10.27
N ARG A 185 15.19 -5.87 9.09
CA ARG A 185 14.12 -5.76 8.11
C ARG A 185 12.79 -6.30 8.62
N LYS A 186 12.79 -7.36 9.43
CA LYS A 186 11.57 -7.93 10.02
C LYS A 186 10.89 -6.95 10.98
N THR A 187 11.64 -6.12 11.68
CA THR A 187 11.11 -5.14 12.64
C THR A 187 10.71 -3.81 11.97
N HIS A 188 11.34 -3.43 10.85
CA HIS A 188 11.15 -2.12 10.21
C HIS A 188 10.32 -2.17 8.94
N ARG A 189 10.27 -3.32 8.26
CA ARG A 189 9.38 -3.50 7.09
C ARG A 189 7.98 -3.91 7.54
N TRP A 190 7.01 -3.36 6.86
CA TRP A 190 5.63 -3.76 6.99
C TRP A 190 5.04 -4.13 5.62
N HIS A 191 3.82 -4.65 5.59
CA HIS A 191 3.17 -5.11 4.36
C HIS A 191 1.70 -4.66 4.31
N PRO A 192 1.10 -4.58 3.10
CA PRO A 192 -0.25 -4.03 2.90
C PRO A 192 -1.34 -4.62 3.78
N HIS A 193 -1.25 -5.90 4.12
CA HIS A 193 -2.28 -6.54 4.96
C HIS A 193 -2.36 -5.95 6.38
N GLN A 194 -1.26 -5.39 6.90
CA GLN A 194 -1.24 -4.74 8.21
C GLN A 194 -2.09 -3.45 8.23
N LEU A 195 -2.21 -2.73 7.10
CA LEU A 195 -3.11 -1.58 6.99
C LEU A 195 -4.58 -1.98 7.19
N ARG A 196 -4.97 -3.15 6.69
CA ARG A 196 -6.30 -3.69 6.94
C ARG A 196 -6.48 -4.06 8.41
N HIS A 197 -5.43 -4.55 9.10
CA HIS A 197 -5.47 -4.75 10.55
C HIS A 197 -5.66 -3.41 11.28
N ASN A 198 -4.94 -2.35 10.89
CA ASN A 198 -5.14 -1.02 11.46
C ASN A 198 -6.60 -0.57 11.33
N ALA A 199 -7.14 -0.59 10.10
CA ALA A 199 -8.52 -0.20 9.85
C ALA A 199 -9.52 -1.07 10.61
N ALA A 200 -9.28 -2.38 10.69
CA ALA A 200 -10.13 -3.30 11.45
C ALA A 200 -10.12 -3.00 12.95
N THR A 201 -8.94 -2.70 13.51
CA THR A 201 -8.80 -2.33 14.92
C THR A 201 -9.54 -1.03 15.23
N GLU A 202 -9.39 0.01 14.40
CA GLU A 202 -10.10 1.29 14.57
C GLU A 202 -11.62 1.12 14.44
N LEU A 203 -12.08 0.38 13.41
CA LEU A 203 -13.52 0.10 13.25
C LEU A 203 -14.10 -0.64 14.46
N ARG A 204 -13.34 -1.51 15.11
CA ARG A 204 -13.79 -2.25 16.27
C ARG A 204 -13.87 -1.39 17.55
N LYS A 205 -13.05 -0.34 17.65
CA LYS A 205 -13.13 0.62 18.77
C LYS A 205 -14.36 1.52 18.66
N GLU A 206 -14.75 1.89 17.45
CA GLU A 206 -15.81 2.88 17.20
C GLU A 206 -17.17 2.24 16.96
N PHE A 207 -17.23 1.03 16.42
CA PHE A 207 -18.45 0.39 15.96
C PHE A 207 -18.63 -1.03 16.47
N VAL A 208 -19.87 -1.47 16.55
CA VAL A 208 -20.23 -2.86 16.89
C VAL A 208 -19.65 -3.83 15.85
N ILE A 209 -19.38 -5.06 16.29
CA ILE A 209 -18.71 -6.10 15.50
C ILE A 209 -19.39 -6.34 14.15
N GLU A 210 -20.71 -6.23 14.08
CA GLU A 210 -21.47 -6.49 12.87
C GLU A 210 -21.20 -5.42 11.80
N THR A 211 -21.12 -4.16 12.17
CA THR A 211 -20.74 -3.06 11.28
C THR A 211 -19.32 -3.24 10.75
N ALA A 212 -18.37 -3.55 11.64
CA ALA A 212 -16.99 -3.84 11.24
C ALA A 212 -16.91 -5.05 10.29
N ARG A 213 -17.69 -6.09 10.53
CA ARG A 213 -17.80 -7.30 9.69
C ARG A 213 -18.23 -6.96 8.25
N ILE A 214 -19.26 -6.13 8.11
CA ILE A 214 -19.79 -5.70 6.80
C ILE A 214 -18.73 -4.92 6.03
N ILE A 215 -18.10 -3.92 6.66
CA ILE A 215 -17.06 -3.08 6.02
C ILE A 215 -15.87 -3.93 5.61
N LEU A 216 -15.41 -4.81 6.48
CA LEU A 216 -14.31 -5.74 6.21
C LEU A 216 -14.69 -6.83 5.18
N GLY A 217 -15.97 -7.11 4.97
CA GLY A 217 -16.43 -8.18 4.11
C GLY A 217 -16.01 -9.55 4.66
N HIS A 218 -16.23 -9.78 5.95
CA HIS A 218 -16.06 -11.09 6.58
C HIS A 218 -17.40 -11.82 6.63
N HIS A 219 -17.40 -13.11 6.31
CA HIS A 219 -18.61 -13.94 6.34
C HIS A 219 -19.04 -14.28 7.76
N SER A 220 -18.09 -14.37 8.68
CA SER A 220 -18.31 -14.72 10.09
C SER A 220 -17.83 -13.62 11.02
N ALA A 221 -18.57 -13.36 12.09
CA ALA A 221 -18.17 -12.48 13.17
C ALA A 221 -16.85 -12.95 13.84
N ALA A 222 -16.66 -14.26 13.99
CA ALA A 222 -15.47 -14.86 14.56
C ALA A 222 -14.17 -14.42 13.84
N VAL A 223 -14.22 -14.22 12.52
CA VAL A 223 -13.06 -13.69 11.78
C VAL A 223 -12.79 -12.22 12.13
N THR A 224 -13.84 -11.45 12.43
CA THR A 224 -13.71 -10.05 12.85
C THR A 224 -13.19 -9.95 14.29
N GLU A 225 -13.55 -10.90 15.16
CA GLU A 225 -13.09 -10.98 16.55
C GLU A 225 -11.57 -11.17 16.67
N ILE A 226 -10.92 -11.82 15.70
CA ILE A 226 -9.46 -11.95 15.65
C ILE A 226 -8.76 -10.58 15.61
N TYR A 227 -9.44 -9.56 15.09
CA TYR A 227 -8.93 -8.19 15.03
C TYR A 227 -9.30 -7.36 16.28
N ALA A 228 -10.19 -7.86 17.14
CA ALA A 228 -10.43 -7.27 18.44
C ALA A 228 -9.23 -7.63 19.33
N GLU A 229 -8.32 -6.69 19.54
CA GLU A 229 -7.49 -6.71 20.72
C GLU A 229 -8.49 -6.67 21.90
N LYS A 230 -8.32 -7.54 22.87
CA LYS A 230 -9.14 -7.52 24.10
C LYS A 230 -8.99 -6.13 24.68
N ASP A 231 -10.00 -5.29 24.46
CA ASP A 231 -9.98 -3.94 24.99
C ASP A 231 -10.40 -4.02 26.47
N GLU A 232 -9.42 -4.39 27.31
CA GLU A 232 -9.58 -4.38 28.77
C GLU A 232 -9.95 -3.00 29.27
N GLN A 233 -9.57 -1.93 28.54
CA GLN A 233 -9.93 -0.55 28.87
C GLN A 233 -11.42 -0.29 28.64
N GLU A 234 -12.03 -0.81 27.57
CA GLU A 234 -13.48 -0.74 27.36
C GLU A 234 -14.24 -1.52 28.45
N ALA A 235 -13.75 -2.69 28.81
CA ALA A 235 -14.36 -3.49 29.89
C ALA A 235 -14.27 -2.75 31.24
N ILE A 236 -13.14 -2.14 31.56
CA ILE A 236 -12.96 -1.33 32.77
C ILE A 236 -13.87 -0.09 32.74
N ALA A 237 -13.92 0.62 31.60
CA ALA A 237 -14.79 1.78 31.44
C ALA A 237 -16.28 1.42 31.54
N ALA A 238 -16.69 0.27 31.00
CA ALA A 238 -18.06 -0.23 31.13
C ALA A 238 -18.42 -0.55 32.59
N ILE A 239 -17.54 -1.27 33.30
CA ILE A 239 -17.74 -1.58 34.73
C ILE A 239 -17.74 -0.30 35.57
N THR A 240 -16.89 0.69 35.28
CA THR A 240 -16.87 1.98 35.98
C THR A 240 -18.17 2.77 35.77
N LYS A 241 -18.90 2.56 34.68
CA LYS A 241 -20.22 3.22 34.44
C LYS A 241 -21.38 2.48 35.06
N VAL A 242 -21.27 1.19 35.30
CA VAL A 242 -22.38 0.34 35.77
C VAL A 242 -22.26 0.01 37.26
N GLY A 243 -21.08 0.08 37.81
CA GLY A 243 -20.78 -0.17 39.25
C GLY A 243 -20.59 1.07 40.04
#